data_7095f9bd54166a3e9546122d6b8f8fd3
#
_entry.id   7095f9bd54166a3e9546122d6b8f8fd3
#
_cell.length_a   1.000
_cell.length_b   1.000
_cell.length_c   1.000
_cell.angle_alpha   90.00
_cell.angle_beta   90.00
_cell.angle_gamma   90.00
#
_symmetry.space_group_name_H-M   'P 1'
#
loop_
_entity.id
_entity.type
_entity.pdbx_description
1 polymer ?
#
loop_
_entity_poly.entity_id
_entity_poly.type
_entity_poly.pdbx_seq_one_letter_code
_entity_poly.pdbx_strand_id
1 'polypeptide(L)'
;MGIIAIFWYNLEYKYTTTEGKMKKKKRHDLIKKMIKEEKLGTQKDIQTRLEEEGIYVTQTTLSRDLREIGLIKVKKNGQLYYVLAQETARIDLTEVLSYHLRGVARAEFTLVLHTRLGEAAVLANIIDENRDERILGSLAGADTLLLICRNQDTAKEIEEQILAKM
;
A
#
# COMPACT_ATOMS: atom_id res chain seq x y z
N MET A 1 -43.17 -26.00 1.01
CA MET A 1 -42.20 -25.76 2.12
C MET A 1 -40.85 -25.18 1.67
N GLY A 2 -40.67 -24.73 0.43
CA GLY A 2 -39.35 -24.30 -0.12
C GLY A 2 -39.10 -22.78 -0.18
N ILE A 3 -40.13 -21.93 -0.22
CA ILE A 3 -39.96 -20.49 -0.50
C ILE A 3 -39.56 -19.72 0.75
N ILE A 4 -40.02 -20.11 1.92
CA ILE A 4 -39.69 -19.44 3.20
C ILE A 4 -38.22 -19.67 3.59
N ALA A 5 -37.68 -20.86 3.36
CA ALA A 5 -36.29 -21.19 3.68
C ALA A 5 -35.31 -20.41 2.81
N ILE A 6 -35.59 -20.19 1.52
CA ILE A 6 -34.78 -19.39 0.60
C ILE A 6 -34.82 -17.90 0.98
N PHE A 7 -35.98 -17.42 1.45
CA PHE A 7 -36.12 -16.03 1.89
C PHE A 7 -35.29 -15.75 3.15
N TRP A 8 -35.32 -16.67 4.15
CA TRP A 8 -34.53 -16.58 5.36
C TRP A 8 -33.03 -16.71 5.09
N TYR A 9 -32.60 -17.64 4.22
CA TYR A 9 -31.22 -17.80 3.84
C TYR A 9 -30.66 -16.55 3.16
N ASN A 10 -31.42 -15.93 2.23
CA ASN A 10 -31.00 -14.69 1.57
C ASN A 10 -31.00 -13.49 2.52
N LEU A 11 -31.90 -13.45 3.50
CA LEU A 11 -31.94 -12.41 4.51
C LEU A 11 -30.72 -12.50 5.45
N GLU A 12 -30.42 -13.69 5.95
CA GLU A 12 -29.27 -13.95 6.83
C GLU A 12 -27.94 -13.67 6.11
N TYR A 13 -27.80 -14.09 4.84
CA TYR A 13 -26.64 -13.79 4.02
C TYR A 13 -26.45 -12.29 3.75
N LYS A 14 -27.56 -11.55 3.56
CA LYS A 14 -27.53 -10.11 3.35
C LYS A 14 -27.17 -9.34 4.64
N TYR A 15 -27.63 -9.78 5.78
CA TYR A 15 -27.27 -9.18 7.08
C TYR A 15 -25.82 -9.49 7.46
N THR A 16 -25.32 -10.71 7.29
CA THR A 16 -23.94 -11.09 7.58
C THR A 16 -22.94 -10.36 6.66
N THR A 17 -23.26 -10.18 5.37
CA THR A 17 -22.40 -9.43 4.45
C THR A 17 -22.40 -7.92 4.73
N THR A 18 -23.53 -7.36 5.15
CA THR A 18 -23.64 -5.92 5.48
C THR A 18 -22.91 -5.62 6.80
N GLU A 19 -23.07 -6.46 7.81
CA GLU A 19 -22.37 -6.35 9.09
C GLU A 19 -20.86 -6.54 8.94
N GLY A 20 -20.43 -7.50 8.12
CA GLY A 20 -19.01 -7.71 7.77
C GLY A 20 -18.39 -6.51 7.04
N LYS A 21 -19.13 -5.88 6.12
CA LYS A 21 -18.71 -4.64 5.44
C LYS A 21 -18.62 -3.46 6.39
N MET A 22 -19.59 -3.30 7.31
CA MET A 22 -19.55 -2.24 8.32
C MET A 22 -18.39 -2.43 9.29
N LYS A 23 -18.13 -3.66 9.74
CA LYS A 23 -16.97 -3.98 10.59
C LYS A 23 -15.65 -3.67 9.88
N LYS A 24 -15.52 -4.00 8.59
CA LYS A 24 -14.33 -3.70 7.78
C LYS A 24 -14.11 -2.20 7.64
N LYS A 25 -15.13 -1.43 7.26
CA LYS A 25 -15.05 0.03 7.13
C LYS A 25 -14.61 0.68 8.44
N LYS A 26 -15.26 0.33 9.56
CA LYS A 26 -14.90 0.85 10.89
C LYS A 26 -13.44 0.53 11.24
N ARG A 27 -12.95 -0.67 10.93
CA ARG A 27 -11.57 -1.07 11.15
C ARG A 27 -10.60 -0.27 10.28
N HIS A 28 -10.90 -0.07 9.00
CA HIS A 28 -10.09 0.76 8.10
C HIS A 28 -10.00 2.23 8.58
N ASP A 29 -11.13 2.81 9.00
CA ASP A 29 -11.15 4.17 9.51
C ASP A 29 -10.33 4.30 10.80
N LEU A 30 -10.38 3.29 11.68
CA LEU A 30 -9.59 3.26 12.91
C LEU A 30 -8.09 3.12 12.61
N ILE A 31 -7.70 2.22 11.69
CA ILE A 31 -6.30 2.08 11.25
C ILE A 31 -5.78 3.41 10.69
N LYS A 32 -6.53 4.07 9.82
CA LYS A 32 -6.16 5.39 9.28
C LYS A 32 -5.95 6.43 10.37
N LYS A 33 -6.82 6.45 11.38
CA LYS A 33 -6.70 7.34 12.53
C LYS A 33 -5.42 7.07 13.32
N MET A 34 -5.18 5.82 13.69
CA MET A 34 -3.97 5.41 14.43
C MET A 34 -2.68 5.78 13.71
N ILE A 35 -2.62 5.56 12.39
CA ILE A 35 -1.44 5.88 11.58
C ILE A 35 -1.16 7.40 11.52
N LYS A 36 -2.20 8.24 11.58
CA LYS A 36 -2.05 9.70 11.63
C LYS A 36 -1.58 10.21 12.99
N GLU A 37 -2.05 9.57 14.04
CA GLU A 37 -1.77 9.98 15.42
C GLU A 37 -0.46 9.40 15.96
N GLU A 38 -0.06 8.20 15.49
CA GLU A 38 1.07 7.44 16.01
C GLU A 38 2.01 6.94 14.89
N LYS A 39 3.31 6.88 15.20
CA LYS A 39 4.32 6.32 14.27
C LYS A 39 4.42 4.80 14.46
N LEU A 40 3.49 4.05 13.93
CA LEU A 40 3.48 2.59 14.00
C LEU A 40 4.40 1.99 12.94
N GLY A 41 5.42 1.25 13.36
CA GLY A 41 6.49 0.74 12.50
C GLY A 41 6.27 -0.66 11.96
N THR A 42 5.46 -1.48 12.64
CA THR A 42 5.24 -2.88 12.27
C THR A 42 3.75 -3.22 12.16
N GLN A 43 3.44 -4.30 11.44
CA GLN A 43 2.06 -4.82 11.42
C GLN A 43 1.62 -5.30 12.82
N LYS A 44 2.58 -5.75 13.62
CA LYS A 44 2.31 -6.19 14.99
C LYS A 44 1.90 -5.00 15.87
N ASP A 45 2.53 -3.84 15.71
CA ASP A 45 2.14 -2.63 16.45
C ASP A 45 0.69 -2.25 16.14
N ILE A 46 0.32 -2.27 14.84
CA ILE A 46 -1.05 -1.98 14.41
C ILE A 46 -2.03 -3.02 14.95
N GLN A 47 -1.66 -4.31 14.93
CA GLN A 47 -2.48 -5.38 15.48
C GLN A 47 -2.72 -5.20 16.97
N THR A 48 -1.68 -4.92 17.75
CA THR A 48 -1.76 -4.67 19.20
C THR A 48 -2.68 -3.48 19.49
N ARG A 49 -2.55 -2.38 18.75
CA ARG A 49 -3.43 -1.22 18.92
C ARG A 49 -4.88 -1.51 18.59
N LEU A 50 -5.16 -2.34 17.56
CA LEU A 50 -6.52 -2.79 17.25
C LEU A 50 -7.09 -3.69 18.36
N GLU A 51 -6.26 -4.56 18.95
CA GLU A 51 -6.66 -5.41 20.08
C GLU A 51 -7.02 -4.59 21.32
N GLU A 52 -6.29 -3.52 21.61
CA GLU A 52 -6.59 -2.55 22.68
C GLU A 52 -7.95 -1.86 22.47
N GLU A 53 -8.35 -1.64 21.21
CA GLU A 53 -9.67 -1.12 20.84
C GLU A 53 -10.75 -2.23 20.73
N GLY A 54 -10.43 -3.46 21.17
CA GLY A 54 -11.33 -4.60 21.13
C GLY A 54 -11.55 -5.21 19.76
N ILE A 55 -10.70 -4.91 18.78
CA ILE A 55 -10.79 -5.42 17.41
C ILE A 55 -9.71 -6.49 17.17
N TYR A 56 -10.12 -7.75 17.15
CA TYR A 56 -9.24 -8.88 16.92
C TYR A 56 -9.23 -9.27 15.44
N VAL A 57 -8.03 -9.29 14.84
CA VAL A 57 -7.83 -9.66 13.43
C VAL A 57 -6.65 -10.60 13.25
N THR A 58 -6.73 -11.48 12.27
CA THR A 58 -5.59 -12.30 11.86
C THR A 58 -4.57 -11.45 11.09
N GLN A 59 -3.30 -11.87 11.12
CA GLN A 59 -2.24 -11.21 10.32
C GLN A 59 -2.60 -11.13 8.83
N THR A 60 -3.21 -12.19 8.28
CA THR A 60 -3.64 -12.23 6.87
C THR A 60 -4.70 -11.17 6.57
N THR A 61 -5.69 -11.00 7.46
CA THR A 61 -6.73 -9.98 7.33
C THR A 61 -6.12 -8.59 7.43
N LEU A 62 -5.27 -8.35 8.43
CA LEU A 62 -4.59 -7.07 8.60
C LEU A 62 -3.72 -6.72 7.38
N SER A 63 -2.92 -7.65 6.87
CA SER A 63 -2.09 -7.44 5.68
C SER A 63 -2.92 -7.03 4.45
N ARG A 64 -4.10 -7.61 4.26
CA ARG A 64 -5.03 -7.22 3.19
C ARG A 64 -5.60 -5.83 3.42
N ASP A 65 -6.02 -5.53 4.66
CA ASP A 65 -6.56 -4.23 5.02
C ASP A 65 -5.53 -3.12 4.77
N LEU A 66 -4.27 -3.30 5.17
CA LEU A 66 -3.21 -2.30 4.96
C LEU A 66 -2.98 -1.99 3.47
N ARG A 67 -3.03 -3.02 2.61
CA ARG A 67 -2.93 -2.85 1.15
C ARG A 67 -4.15 -2.10 0.59
N GLU A 68 -5.36 -2.49 1.00
CA GLU A 68 -6.61 -1.86 0.53
C GLU A 68 -6.73 -0.39 0.99
N ILE A 69 -6.19 -0.07 2.18
CA ILE A 69 -6.12 1.31 2.69
C ILE A 69 -5.08 2.12 1.91
N GLY A 70 -4.10 1.46 1.27
CA GLY A 70 -2.97 2.11 0.61
C GLY A 70 -1.93 2.61 1.61
N LEU A 71 -1.63 1.82 2.65
CA LEU A 71 -0.55 2.13 3.60
C LEU A 71 0.79 1.65 3.08
N ILE A 72 1.78 2.51 3.20
CA ILE A 72 3.18 2.24 2.86
C ILE A 72 4.08 2.49 4.06
N LYS A 73 5.25 1.87 4.06
CA LYS A 73 6.31 2.18 5.02
C LYS A 73 7.23 3.26 4.48
N VAL A 74 7.53 4.24 5.30
CA VAL A 74 8.52 5.27 5.02
C VAL A 74 9.58 5.27 6.10
N LYS A 75 10.82 5.62 5.72
CA LYS A 75 11.92 5.82 6.65
C LYS A 75 12.14 7.33 6.81
N LYS A 76 12.03 7.84 8.03
CA LYS A 76 12.32 9.25 8.34
C LYS A 76 13.09 9.32 9.65
N ASN A 77 14.21 10.02 9.65
CA ASN A 77 15.11 10.13 10.80
C ASN A 77 15.57 8.76 11.36
N GLY A 78 15.80 7.78 10.47
CA GLY A 78 16.23 6.42 10.85
C GLY A 78 15.11 5.50 11.34
N GLN A 79 13.89 5.99 11.51
CA GLN A 79 12.73 5.21 11.96
C GLN A 79 11.81 4.87 10.80
N LEU A 80 11.35 3.61 10.77
CA LEU A 80 10.36 3.11 9.82
C LEU A 80 8.97 3.16 10.42
N TYR A 81 8.00 3.73 9.72
CA TYR A 81 6.60 3.73 10.13
C TYR A 81 5.66 3.76 8.94
N TYR A 82 4.41 3.39 9.18
CA TYR A 82 3.36 3.42 8.17
C TYR A 82 2.81 4.83 7.98
N VAL A 83 2.50 5.17 6.72
CA VAL A 83 1.78 6.38 6.32
C VAL A 83 0.75 6.05 5.26
N LEU A 84 -0.22 6.91 5.06
CA LEU A 84 -1.11 6.83 3.89
C LEU A 84 -0.36 7.27 2.64
N ALA A 85 -0.44 6.51 1.56
CA ALA A 85 0.18 6.85 0.27
C ALA A 85 -0.20 8.26 -0.20
N GLN A 86 -1.45 8.66 0.00
CA GLN A 86 -1.97 9.98 -0.36
C GLN A 86 -1.34 11.14 0.44
N GLU A 87 -0.73 10.87 1.57
CA GLU A 87 -0.07 11.89 2.40
C GLU A 87 1.43 12.04 2.06
N THR A 88 1.93 11.23 1.12
CA THR A 88 3.35 11.21 0.73
C THR A 88 3.74 12.26 -0.31
N ALA A 89 2.83 13.09 -0.78
CA ALA A 89 3.09 14.14 -1.76
C ALA A 89 4.19 15.16 -1.38
N ARG A 90 4.85 14.98 -0.22
CA ARG A 90 6.02 15.73 0.26
C ARG A 90 7.21 14.84 0.62
N ILE A 91 7.15 13.53 0.32
CA ILE A 91 8.23 12.58 0.63
C ILE A 91 9.06 12.38 -0.64
N ASP A 92 10.36 12.34 -0.47
CA ASP A 92 11.27 12.00 -1.57
C ASP A 92 10.90 10.62 -2.16
N LEU A 93 10.40 10.64 -3.40
CA LEU A 93 9.93 9.45 -4.11
C LEU A 93 10.98 8.34 -4.13
N THR A 94 12.25 8.72 -4.32
CA THR A 94 13.35 7.75 -4.40
C THR A 94 13.64 7.09 -3.05
N GLU A 95 13.39 7.78 -1.93
CA GLU A 95 13.51 7.22 -0.58
C GLU A 95 12.42 6.17 -0.31
N VAL A 96 11.17 6.46 -0.73
CA VAL A 96 10.07 5.50 -0.61
C VAL A 96 10.33 4.27 -1.48
N LEU A 97 10.71 4.48 -2.73
CA LEU A 97 10.98 3.39 -3.67
C LEU A 97 12.10 2.49 -3.16
N SER A 98 13.24 3.06 -2.76
CA SER A 98 14.41 2.27 -2.32
C SER A 98 14.09 1.29 -1.19
N TYR A 99 13.19 1.65 -0.29
CA TYR A 99 12.79 0.79 0.82
C TYR A 99 11.92 -0.41 0.41
N HIS A 100 11.06 -0.22 -0.60
CA HIS A 100 10.11 -1.26 -1.05
C HIS A 100 10.68 -2.15 -2.14
N LEU A 101 11.76 -1.71 -2.80
CA LEU A 101 12.35 -2.44 -3.90
C LEU A 101 13.28 -3.57 -3.41
N ARG A 102 13.26 -4.67 -4.15
CA ARG A 102 14.21 -5.77 -4.06
C ARG A 102 15.31 -5.67 -5.09
N GLY A 103 15.06 -4.89 -6.13
CA GLY A 103 15.99 -4.65 -7.20
C GLY A 103 15.44 -3.65 -8.21
N VAL A 104 16.33 -3.01 -8.91
CA VAL A 104 16.05 -2.13 -10.03
C VAL A 104 16.91 -2.55 -11.22
N ALA A 105 16.33 -2.53 -12.41
CA ALA A 105 17.03 -2.72 -13.66
C ALA A 105 16.54 -1.68 -14.68
N ARG A 106 17.41 -1.26 -15.58
CA ARG A 106 17.10 -0.29 -16.61
C ARG A 106 17.28 -0.87 -18.00
N ALA A 107 16.30 -0.62 -18.85
CA ALA A 107 16.38 -0.85 -20.29
C ALA A 107 16.04 0.46 -20.99
N GLU A 108 17.06 1.12 -21.53
CA GLU A 108 16.93 2.41 -22.20
C GLU A 108 16.23 3.46 -21.27
N PHE A 109 15.02 3.88 -21.63
CA PHE A 109 14.19 4.82 -20.87
C PHE A 109 13.19 4.12 -19.93
N THR A 110 13.27 2.79 -19.78
CA THR A 110 12.36 2.02 -18.94
C THR A 110 13.10 1.52 -17.71
N LEU A 111 12.49 1.70 -16.53
CA LEU A 111 12.94 1.07 -15.29
C LEU A 111 12.02 -0.11 -14.94
N VAL A 112 12.64 -1.22 -14.58
CA VAL A 112 11.97 -2.42 -14.05
C VAL A 112 12.27 -2.48 -12.56
N LEU A 113 11.26 -2.25 -11.75
CA LEU A 113 11.35 -2.20 -10.30
C LEU A 113 10.74 -3.47 -9.72
N HIS A 114 11.54 -4.29 -9.04
CA HIS A 114 11.07 -5.50 -8.38
C HIS A 114 10.68 -5.20 -6.93
N THR A 115 9.48 -5.61 -6.55
CA THR A 115 8.89 -5.37 -5.22
C THR A 115 8.59 -6.69 -4.50
N ARG A 116 8.02 -6.62 -3.32
CA ARG A 116 7.32 -7.76 -2.74
C ARG A 116 5.96 -7.95 -3.41
N LEU A 117 5.45 -9.18 -3.36
CA LEU A 117 4.15 -9.52 -3.93
C LEU A 117 3.04 -8.61 -3.39
N GLY A 118 2.34 -7.92 -4.29
CA GLY A 118 1.23 -7.03 -3.99
C GLY A 118 1.63 -5.60 -3.60
N GLU A 119 2.92 -5.23 -3.63
CA GLU A 119 3.37 -3.86 -3.35
C GLU A 119 3.47 -2.99 -4.61
N ALA A 120 3.62 -3.60 -5.79
CA ALA A 120 3.82 -2.85 -7.04
C ALA A 120 2.69 -1.86 -7.35
N ALA A 121 1.42 -2.24 -7.17
CA ALA A 121 0.29 -1.36 -7.40
C ALA A 121 0.22 -0.18 -6.43
N VAL A 122 0.63 -0.40 -5.18
CA VAL A 122 0.68 0.69 -4.17
C VAL A 122 1.74 1.70 -4.54
N LEU A 123 2.93 1.23 -4.97
CA LEU A 123 4.00 2.11 -5.42
C LEU A 123 3.64 2.87 -6.71
N ALA A 124 2.95 2.22 -7.66
CA ALA A 124 2.44 2.89 -8.85
C ALA A 124 1.55 4.09 -8.49
N ASN A 125 0.59 3.90 -7.59
CA ASN A 125 -0.28 4.98 -7.12
C ASN A 125 0.50 6.15 -6.52
N ILE A 126 1.55 5.87 -5.74
CA ILE A 126 2.40 6.93 -5.15
C ILE A 126 3.11 7.72 -6.23
N ILE A 127 3.65 7.02 -7.24
CA ILE A 127 4.36 7.65 -8.36
C ILE A 127 3.40 8.52 -9.16
N ASP A 128 2.22 8.00 -9.47
CA ASP A 128 1.21 8.70 -10.26
C ASP A 128 0.66 9.92 -9.51
N GLU A 129 0.51 9.86 -8.19
CA GLU A 129 0.09 10.99 -7.35
C GLU A 129 1.18 12.07 -7.23
N ASN A 130 2.45 11.69 -7.23
CA ASN A 130 3.59 12.63 -7.12
C ASN A 130 3.81 13.47 -8.39
N ARG A 131 3.29 13.04 -9.53
CA ARG A 131 3.38 13.75 -10.82
C ARG A 131 4.80 14.21 -11.16
N ASP A 132 5.78 13.33 -10.98
CA ASP A 132 7.16 13.61 -11.41
C ASP A 132 7.20 13.74 -12.94
N GLU A 133 7.51 14.92 -13.46
CA GLU A 133 7.54 15.20 -14.90
C GLU A 133 8.56 14.33 -15.67
N ARG A 134 9.49 13.72 -14.97
CA ARG A 134 10.47 12.78 -15.52
C ARG A 134 9.86 11.43 -15.88
N ILE A 135 8.70 11.08 -15.28
CA ILE A 135 8.00 9.82 -15.47
C ILE A 135 6.76 10.05 -16.32
N LEU A 136 6.67 9.35 -17.45
CA LEU A 136 5.54 9.45 -18.37
C LEU A 136 4.35 8.59 -17.95
N GLY A 137 4.62 7.53 -17.19
CA GLY A 137 3.60 6.63 -16.66
C GLY A 137 4.20 5.41 -16.01
N SER A 138 3.34 4.67 -15.31
CA SER A 138 3.68 3.45 -14.60
C SER A 138 2.76 2.29 -15.00
N LEU A 139 3.24 1.04 -14.88
CA LEU A 139 2.46 -0.17 -15.06
C LEU A 139 2.82 -1.18 -13.97
N ALA A 140 1.88 -1.49 -13.10
CA ALA A 140 2.07 -2.42 -12.01
C ALA A 140 1.60 -3.83 -12.33
N GLY A 141 2.49 -4.82 -12.10
CA GLY A 141 2.16 -6.24 -12.01
C GLY A 141 1.91 -6.66 -10.56
N ALA A 142 2.09 -7.94 -10.27
CA ALA A 142 1.93 -8.47 -8.91
C ALA A 142 3.10 -8.08 -7.98
N ASP A 143 4.34 -8.14 -8.49
CA ASP A 143 5.60 -7.91 -7.78
C ASP A 143 6.61 -7.10 -8.62
N THR A 144 6.17 -6.58 -9.76
CA THR A 144 7.01 -5.84 -10.69
C THR A 144 6.29 -4.58 -11.13
N LEU A 145 7.00 -3.45 -11.10
CA LEU A 145 6.52 -2.15 -11.55
C LEU A 145 7.42 -1.67 -12.68
N LEU A 146 6.82 -1.34 -13.82
CA LEU A 146 7.49 -0.68 -14.92
C LEU A 146 7.27 0.82 -14.82
N LEU A 147 8.34 1.60 -14.97
CA LEU A 147 8.29 3.04 -15.13
C LEU A 147 8.79 3.41 -16.52
N ILE A 148 8.00 4.18 -17.23
CA ILE A 148 8.41 4.77 -18.50
C ILE A 148 8.88 6.19 -18.24
N CYS A 149 10.19 6.42 -18.40
CA CYS A 149 10.81 7.72 -18.22
C CYS A 149 10.80 8.52 -19.52
N ARG A 150 10.96 9.83 -19.42
CA ARG A 150 10.94 10.74 -20.58
C ARG A 150 12.07 10.46 -21.56
N ASN A 151 13.24 10.07 -21.08
CA ASN A 151 14.42 9.71 -21.86
C ASN A 151 15.38 8.82 -21.04
N GLN A 152 16.46 8.38 -21.67
CA GLN A 152 17.48 7.51 -21.07
C GLN A 152 18.21 8.17 -19.90
N ASP A 153 18.55 9.45 -20.03
CA ASP A 153 19.30 10.18 -18.99
C ASP A 153 18.47 10.29 -17.72
N THR A 154 17.18 10.59 -17.87
CA THR A 154 16.23 10.62 -16.76
C THR A 154 16.08 9.25 -16.09
N ALA A 155 15.99 8.17 -16.88
CA ALA A 155 15.91 6.83 -16.33
C ALA A 155 17.18 6.45 -15.55
N LYS A 156 18.35 6.81 -16.09
CA LYS A 156 19.62 6.60 -15.42
C LYS A 156 19.72 7.38 -14.11
N GLU A 157 19.35 8.65 -14.11
CA GLU A 157 19.35 9.49 -12.91
C GLU A 157 18.47 8.90 -11.81
N ILE A 158 17.23 8.48 -12.15
CA ILE A 158 16.30 7.87 -11.18
C ILE A 158 16.85 6.54 -10.66
N GLU A 159 17.43 5.70 -11.53
CA GLU A 159 18.06 4.44 -11.14
C GLU A 159 19.20 4.68 -10.14
N GLU A 160 20.10 5.60 -10.44
CA GLU A 160 21.23 5.96 -9.55
C GLU A 160 20.75 6.51 -8.21
N GLN A 161 19.72 7.36 -8.19
CA GLN A 161 19.13 7.88 -6.97
C GLN A 161 18.48 6.78 -6.11
N ILE A 162 17.82 5.79 -6.71
CA ILE A 162 17.25 4.64 -6.01
C ILE A 162 18.38 3.77 -5.44
N LEU A 163 19.35 3.38 -6.26
CA LEU A 163 20.47 2.53 -5.86
C LEU A 163 21.31 3.13 -4.74
N ALA A 164 21.48 4.46 -4.74
CA ALA A 164 22.21 5.15 -3.68
C ALA A 164 21.53 5.09 -2.30
N LYS A 165 20.25 4.72 -2.27
CA LYS A 165 19.43 4.66 -1.04
C LYS A 165 19.05 3.23 -0.63
N MET A 166 19.28 2.23 -1.48
CA MET A 166 19.06 0.80 -1.19
C MET A 166 20.17 0.25 -0.31
#